data_0bd9d1e8376b70ec82e6509d756e478d
#
_entry.id   0bd9d1e8376b70ec82e6509d756e478d
#
_cell.length_a   1.000
_cell.length_b   1.000
_cell.length_c   1.000
_cell.angle_alpha   90.00
_cell.angle_beta   90.00
_cell.angle_gamma   90.00
#
_symmetry.space_group_name_H-M   'P 1'
#
loop_
_entity.id
_entity.type
_entity.pdbx_description
1 polymer ?
#
loop_
_entity_poly.entity_id
_entity_poly.type
_entity_poly.pdbx_seq_one_letter_code
_entity_poly.pdbx_strand_id
1 'polypeptide(L)'
;MIVCGFNFTFGAGGKGNGQLLKEYGKKHGFRTVIVPEVVIDGETVSSTRIRRLLAQGDMHEVNNLLGRGYSIAGRVEEGKQVGRTIGFPTANITIPPHKALPAFGVYACYLETSGGIFPAVVNVGRHPTLPEGHVTVEAHVLDEFLSLYGRNVRLTFLKFMRPEQKFDSIETLRAQIAHDADECRA
;
A
#
# COMPACT_ATOMS: atom_id res chain seq x y z
N MET A 1 -26.46 -5.99 -15.99
CA MET A 1 -25.74 -7.11 -15.33
C MET A 1 -25.36 -6.65 -13.92
N ILE A 2 -25.52 -7.52 -12.91
CA ILE A 2 -25.08 -7.29 -11.52
C ILE A 2 -24.01 -8.36 -11.22
N VAL A 3 -22.90 -7.96 -10.59
CA VAL A 3 -21.83 -8.86 -10.12
C VAL A 3 -21.73 -8.67 -8.62
N CYS A 4 -21.75 -9.76 -7.85
CA CYS A 4 -21.62 -9.72 -6.39
C CYS A 4 -20.80 -10.90 -5.87
N GLY A 5 -20.20 -10.75 -4.70
CA GLY A 5 -19.49 -11.85 -4.03
C GLY A 5 -20.45 -12.91 -3.46
N PHE A 6 -19.90 -14.06 -3.12
CA PHE A 6 -20.65 -15.20 -2.56
C PHE A 6 -21.38 -14.84 -1.25
N ASN A 7 -20.82 -13.91 -0.46
CA ASN A 7 -21.34 -13.47 0.84
C ASN A 7 -22.08 -12.12 0.78
N PHE A 8 -22.44 -11.65 -0.42
CA PHE A 8 -23.15 -10.39 -0.58
C PHE A 8 -24.55 -10.44 0.02
N THR A 9 -24.90 -9.43 0.83
CA THR A 9 -26.23 -9.24 1.39
C THR A 9 -26.73 -7.83 1.14
N PHE A 10 -28.06 -7.65 1.08
CA PHE A 10 -28.69 -6.36 0.89
C PHE A 10 -30.09 -6.30 1.53
N GLY A 11 -30.67 -5.10 1.54
CA GLY A 11 -32.02 -4.87 2.05
C GLY A 11 -32.11 -4.83 3.59
N ALA A 12 -33.31 -4.72 4.12
CA ALA A 12 -33.56 -4.60 5.55
C ALA A 12 -33.06 -5.85 6.29
N GLY A 13 -32.14 -5.66 7.25
CA GLY A 13 -31.55 -6.73 8.04
C GLY A 13 -30.71 -7.75 7.24
N GLY A 14 -30.23 -7.38 6.03
CA GLY A 14 -29.42 -8.26 5.21
C GLY A 14 -30.15 -9.49 4.68
N LYS A 15 -31.46 -9.47 4.57
CA LYS A 15 -32.29 -10.61 4.13
C LYS A 15 -32.13 -10.95 2.65
N GLY A 16 -31.74 -9.97 1.82
CA GLY A 16 -31.40 -10.19 0.42
C GLY A 16 -30.01 -10.79 0.27
N ASN A 17 -29.80 -11.65 -0.72
CA ASN A 17 -28.53 -12.28 -1.04
C ASN A 17 -28.35 -12.43 -2.57
N GLY A 18 -27.19 -12.92 -3.01
CA GLY A 18 -26.89 -13.11 -4.42
C GLY A 18 -27.88 -14.04 -5.13
N GLN A 19 -28.41 -15.06 -4.45
CA GLN A 19 -29.37 -15.98 -5.03
C GLN A 19 -30.71 -15.28 -5.31
N LEU A 20 -31.19 -14.47 -4.37
CA LEU A 20 -32.40 -13.66 -4.57
C LEU A 20 -32.22 -12.69 -5.76
N LEU A 21 -31.05 -12.06 -5.90
CA LEU A 21 -30.75 -11.23 -7.08
C LEU A 21 -30.81 -12.03 -8.39
N LYS A 22 -30.34 -13.27 -8.38
CA LYS A 22 -30.38 -14.15 -9.56
C LYS A 22 -31.81 -14.49 -9.95
N GLU A 23 -32.70 -14.73 -8.97
CA GLU A 23 -34.12 -15.00 -9.19
C GLU A 23 -34.85 -13.76 -9.72
N TYR A 24 -34.59 -12.58 -9.11
CA TYR A 24 -35.11 -11.30 -9.59
C TYR A 24 -34.61 -10.97 -11.00
N GLY A 25 -33.36 -11.28 -11.30
CA GLY A 25 -32.77 -11.08 -12.63
C GLY A 25 -33.54 -11.83 -13.70
N LYS A 26 -33.94 -13.07 -13.44
CA LYS A 26 -34.77 -13.87 -14.36
C LYS A 26 -36.13 -13.22 -14.64
N LYS A 27 -36.77 -12.59 -13.62
CA LYS A 27 -38.05 -11.93 -13.75
C LYS A 27 -38.01 -10.57 -14.42
N HIS A 28 -36.88 -9.85 -14.24
CA HIS A 28 -36.76 -8.44 -14.65
C HIS A 28 -35.74 -8.23 -15.78
N GLY A 29 -35.26 -9.29 -16.41
CA GLY A 29 -34.42 -9.20 -17.60
C GLY A 29 -32.98 -8.77 -17.35
N PHE A 30 -32.40 -8.98 -16.16
CA PHE A 30 -31.00 -8.72 -15.90
C PHE A 30 -30.24 -9.98 -15.46
N ARG A 31 -28.96 -10.03 -15.83
CA ARG A 31 -28.05 -11.14 -15.47
C ARG A 31 -27.39 -10.85 -14.12
N THR A 32 -27.34 -11.85 -13.24
CA THR A 32 -26.57 -11.82 -12.00
C THR A 32 -25.44 -12.84 -12.06
N VAL A 33 -24.22 -12.40 -11.74
CA VAL A 33 -23.04 -13.23 -11.59
C VAL A 33 -22.63 -13.20 -10.12
N ILE A 34 -22.59 -14.38 -9.48
CA ILE A 34 -22.10 -14.52 -8.11
C ILE A 34 -20.65 -15.02 -8.23
N VAL A 35 -19.70 -14.19 -7.74
CA VAL A 35 -18.28 -14.56 -7.68
C VAL A 35 -18.11 -15.55 -6.54
N PRO A 36 -17.55 -16.73 -6.79
CA PRO A 36 -17.35 -17.75 -5.77
C PRO A 36 -16.34 -17.28 -4.71
N GLU A 37 -16.34 -17.97 -3.59
CA GLU A 37 -15.33 -17.82 -2.55
C GLU A 37 -13.94 -18.18 -3.08
N VAL A 38 -12.95 -17.39 -2.74
CA VAL A 38 -11.53 -17.70 -2.95
C VAL A 38 -10.95 -18.13 -1.61
N VAL A 39 -10.38 -19.32 -1.57
CA VAL A 39 -9.74 -19.91 -0.39
C VAL A 39 -8.26 -20.09 -0.68
N ILE A 40 -7.39 -19.60 0.20
CA ILE A 40 -5.93 -19.77 0.17
C ILE A 40 -5.52 -20.29 1.55
N ASP A 41 -4.77 -21.40 1.58
CA ASP A 41 -4.31 -22.09 2.80
C ASP A 41 -5.44 -22.45 3.78
N GLY A 42 -6.60 -22.85 3.23
CA GLY A 42 -7.76 -23.26 4.02
C GLY A 42 -8.60 -22.12 4.60
N GLU A 43 -8.23 -20.86 4.34
CA GLU A 43 -8.94 -19.68 4.83
C GLU A 43 -9.47 -18.81 3.68
N THR A 44 -10.68 -18.26 3.89
CA THR A 44 -11.31 -17.33 2.95
C THR A 44 -10.48 -16.06 2.75
N VAL A 45 -10.22 -15.69 1.49
CA VAL A 45 -9.67 -14.38 1.16
C VAL A 45 -10.73 -13.31 1.38
N SER A 46 -10.45 -12.36 2.27
CA SER A 46 -11.37 -11.26 2.58
C SER A 46 -10.63 -9.94 2.79
N SER A 47 -11.33 -8.83 2.54
CA SER A 47 -10.80 -7.50 2.83
C SER A 47 -10.42 -7.31 4.30
N THR A 48 -11.12 -7.96 5.22
CA THR A 48 -10.82 -7.91 6.66
C THR A 48 -9.50 -8.60 6.97
N ARG A 49 -9.28 -9.82 6.41
CA ARG A 49 -8.01 -10.55 6.56
C ARG A 49 -6.85 -9.73 5.98
N ILE A 50 -7.00 -9.19 4.76
CA ILE A 50 -5.96 -8.40 4.11
C ILE A 50 -5.64 -7.12 4.91
N ARG A 51 -6.63 -6.39 5.43
CA ARG A 51 -6.38 -5.19 6.25
C ARG A 51 -5.67 -5.52 7.57
N ARG A 52 -5.98 -6.66 8.20
CA ARG A 52 -5.28 -7.12 9.39
C ARG A 52 -3.80 -7.37 9.10
N LEU A 53 -3.49 -8.07 8.02
CA LEU A 53 -2.12 -8.37 7.59
C LEU A 53 -1.35 -7.09 7.19
N LEU A 54 -2.00 -6.15 6.51
CA LEU A 54 -1.44 -4.82 6.22
C LEU A 54 -1.04 -4.10 7.52
N ALA A 55 -1.91 -4.10 8.53
CA ALA A 55 -1.63 -3.48 9.82
C ALA A 55 -0.51 -4.19 10.61
N GLN A 56 -0.16 -5.41 10.25
CA GLN A 56 0.95 -6.18 10.81
C GLN A 56 2.25 -6.03 9.99
N GLY A 57 2.18 -5.45 8.80
CA GLY A 57 3.32 -5.33 7.89
C GLY A 57 3.65 -6.62 7.13
N ASP A 58 2.80 -7.63 7.19
CA ASP A 58 3.00 -8.90 6.48
C ASP A 58 2.70 -8.76 4.99
N MET A 59 3.63 -8.12 4.28
CA MET A 59 3.48 -7.84 2.85
C MET A 59 3.54 -9.10 2.00
N HIS A 60 4.25 -10.14 2.46
CA HIS A 60 4.31 -11.41 1.75
C HIS A 60 2.91 -12.02 1.63
N GLU A 61 2.24 -12.18 2.77
CA GLU A 61 0.91 -12.77 2.80
C GLU A 61 -0.15 -11.85 2.16
N VAL A 62 -0.05 -10.52 2.36
CA VAL A 62 -0.92 -9.55 1.67
C VAL A 62 -0.84 -9.72 0.15
N ASN A 63 0.36 -9.80 -0.41
CA ASN A 63 0.58 -9.94 -1.85
C ASN A 63 0.11 -11.30 -2.37
N ASN A 64 0.33 -12.36 -1.59
CA ASN A 64 -0.19 -13.70 -1.88
C ASN A 64 -1.72 -13.69 -1.98
N LEU A 65 -2.42 -13.17 -0.96
CA LEU A 65 -3.89 -13.10 -0.93
C LEU A 65 -4.49 -12.21 -2.03
N LEU A 66 -3.77 -11.15 -2.43
CA LEU A 66 -4.18 -10.26 -3.51
C LEU A 66 -3.90 -10.83 -4.91
N GLY A 67 -3.01 -11.83 -5.03
CA GLY A 67 -2.50 -12.33 -6.31
C GLY A 67 -1.68 -11.29 -7.08
N ARG A 68 -1.23 -10.22 -6.40
CA ARG A 68 -0.43 -9.11 -6.95
C ARG A 68 0.17 -8.29 -5.83
N GLY A 69 1.20 -7.49 -6.15
CA GLY A 69 1.74 -6.52 -5.21
C GLY A 69 0.69 -5.51 -4.72
N TYR A 70 0.65 -5.29 -3.41
CA TYR A 70 -0.16 -4.23 -2.82
C TYR A 70 0.41 -2.88 -3.22
N SER A 71 -0.42 -2.01 -3.78
CA SER A 71 0.06 -0.74 -4.30
C SER A 71 -0.78 0.45 -3.85
N ILE A 72 -0.10 1.58 -3.68
CA ILE A 72 -0.68 2.87 -3.34
C ILE A 72 -0.23 3.89 -4.38
N ALA A 73 -1.15 4.65 -4.92
CA ALA A 73 -0.84 5.78 -5.78
C ALA A 73 -1.01 7.09 -5.02
N GLY A 74 -0.14 8.04 -5.28
CA GLY A 74 -0.17 9.36 -4.69
C GLY A 74 0.57 10.38 -5.55
N ARG A 75 0.54 11.65 -5.12
CA ARG A 75 1.25 12.74 -5.78
C ARG A 75 2.48 13.11 -4.95
N VAL A 76 3.60 13.35 -5.62
CA VAL A 76 4.82 13.80 -4.97
C VAL A 76 4.72 15.30 -4.69
N GLU A 77 4.88 15.68 -3.44
CA GLU A 77 4.87 17.06 -2.98
C GLU A 77 6.26 17.47 -2.45
N GLU A 78 6.48 18.78 -2.37
CA GLU A 78 7.70 19.30 -1.76
C GLU A 78 7.65 19.06 -0.25
N GLY A 79 8.69 18.41 0.29
CA GLY A 79 8.89 18.19 1.71
C GLY A 79 10.03 19.05 2.25
N LYS A 80 10.45 18.83 3.50
CA LYS A 80 11.56 19.52 4.15
C LYS A 80 12.94 19.26 3.55
N GLN A 81 13.06 18.37 2.58
CA GLN A 81 14.27 18.02 1.83
C GLN A 81 15.49 17.62 2.70
N VAL A 82 15.27 17.17 3.93
CA VAL A 82 16.35 16.78 4.85
C VAL A 82 17.18 15.62 4.25
N GLY A 83 16.54 14.64 3.62
CA GLY A 83 17.22 13.54 2.96
C GLY A 83 18.23 14.00 1.89
N ARG A 84 17.93 15.09 1.17
CA ARG A 84 18.82 15.65 0.18
C ARG A 84 20.14 16.17 0.78
N THR A 85 20.08 16.76 1.98
CA THR A 85 21.29 17.30 2.65
C THR A 85 22.23 16.19 3.14
N ILE A 86 21.71 15.01 3.38
CA ILE A 86 22.47 13.84 3.84
C ILE A 86 22.81 12.84 2.72
N GLY A 87 22.52 13.19 1.46
CA GLY A 87 22.86 12.36 0.29
C GLY A 87 21.80 11.31 -0.11
N PHE A 88 20.64 11.29 0.57
CA PHE A 88 19.54 10.37 0.28
C PHE A 88 18.25 11.16 -0.01
N PRO A 89 18.09 11.73 -1.22
CA PRO A 89 16.91 12.48 -1.57
C PRO A 89 15.65 11.60 -1.47
N THR A 90 14.63 12.11 -0.78
CA THR A 90 13.34 11.42 -0.64
C THR A 90 12.22 12.21 -1.31
N ALA A 91 11.27 11.48 -1.89
CA ALA A 91 10.02 12.01 -2.41
C ALA A 91 8.93 11.85 -1.35
N ASN A 92 8.30 12.96 -0.94
CA ASN A 92 7.14 12.93 -0.05
C ASN A 92 5.90 12.68 -0.88
N ILE A 93 5.15 11.63 -0.57
CA ILE A 93 4.00 11.19 -1.36
C ILE A 93 2.73 11.40 -0.55
N THR A 94 1.87 12.28 -1.03
CA THR A 94 0.54 12.50 -0.47
C THR A 94 -0.39 11.38 -0.90
N ILE A 95 -0.90 10.65 0.08
CA ILE A 95 -1.77 9.49 -0.12
C ILE A 95 -3.23 9.88 0.14
N PRO A 96 -4.17 9.44 -0.72
CA PRO A 96 -5.60 9.67 -0.49
C PRO A 96 -6.08 9.14 0.87
N PRO A 97 -6.92 9.89 1.61
CA PRO A 97 -7.28 9.58 3.01
C PRO A 97 -7.99 8.25 3.23
N HIS A 98 -8.60 7.68 2.18
CA HIS A 98 -9.31 6.40 2.27
C HIS A 98 -8.45 5.17 1.95
N LYS A 99 -7.16 5.38 1.67
CA LYS A 99 -6.27 4.28 1.34
C LYS A 99 -5.78 3.61 2.62
N ALA A 100 -5.93 2.29 2.70
CA ALA A 100 -5.33 1.53 3.79
C ALA A 100 -3.81 1.60 3.67
N LEU A 101 -3.13 2.05 4.71
CA LEU A 101 -1.68 2.04 4.77
C LEU A 101 -1.20 0.77 5.49
N PRO A 102 -0.03 0.23 5.13
CA PRO A 102 0.58 -0.84 5.89
C PRO A 102 1.08 -0.32 7.25
N ALA A 103 1.56 -1.22 8.11
CA ALA A 103 2.18 -0.87 9.39
C ALA A 103 3.26 0.20 9.22
N PHE A 104 3.51 1.01 10.24
CA PHE A 104 4.60 1.98 10.21
C PHE A 104 5.95 1.28 10.20
N GLY A 105 6.85 1.74 9.33
CA GLY A 105 8.16 1.17 9.15
C GLY A 105 8.73 1.39 7.76
N VAL A 106 9.82 0.70 7.49
CA VAL A 106 10.59 0.79 6.25
C VAL A 106 10.31 -0.43 5.39
N TYR A 107 10.13 -0.19 4.10
CA TYR A 107 9.73 -1.19 3.11
C TYR A 107 10.63 -1.17 1.87
N ALA A 108 10.91 -2.34 1.34
CA ALA A 108 11.36 -2.48 -0.05
C ALA A 108 10.14 -2.37 -0.97
N CYS A 109 10.23 -1.49 -1.97
CA CYS A 109 9.15 -1.17 -2.88
C CYS A 109 9.65 -1.01 -4.32
N TYR A 110 8.72 -1.09 -5.27
CA TYR A 110 8.89 -0.46 -6.57
C TYR A 110 8.14 0.87 -6.61
N LEU A 111 8.79 1.91 -7.15
CA LEU A 111 8.18 3.20 -7.47
C LEU A 111 8.01 3.28 -8.98
N GLU A 112 6.76 3.37 -9.43
CA GLU A 112 6.38 3.49 -10.84
C GLU A 112 6.01 4.94 -11.16
N THR A 113 6.53 5.44 -12.26
CA THR A 113 6.24 6.75 -12.85
C THR A 113 5.97 6.59 -14.35
N SER A 114 5.63 7.70 -15.02
CA SER A 114 5.61 7.73 -16.51
C SER A 114 6.98 7.45 -17.16
N GLY A 115 8.07 7.54 -16.40
CA GLY A 115 9.43 7.31 -16.88
C GLY A 115 9.95 5.88 -16.65
N GLY A 116 9.22 5.03 -15.94
CA GLY A 116 9.64 3.66 -15.64
C GLY A 116 9.30 3.20 -14.23
N ILE A 117 9.83 2.03 -13.89
CA ILE A 117 9.70 1.38 -12.59
C ILE A 117 11.11 1.30 -11.97
N PHE A 118 11.23 1.78 -10.75
CA PHE A 118 12.51 1.92 -10.04
C PHE A 118 12.42 1.26 -8.66
N PRO A 119 13.47 0.57 -8.19
CA PRO A 119 13.54 0.11 -6.81
C PRO A 119 13.62 1.31 -5.86
N ALA A 120 12.95 1.20 -4.72
CA ALA A 120 12.89 2.27 -3.75
C ALA A 120 12.77 1.74 -2.32
N VAL A 121 13.42 2.41 -1.38
CA VAL A 121 13.18 2.25 0.05
C VAL A 121 12.12 3.27 0.47
N VAL A 122 11.05 2.79 1.11
CA VAL A 122 9.90 3.61 1.50
C VAL A 122 9.71 3.58 2.99
N ASN A 123 9.68 4.76 3.62
CA ASN A 123 9.24 4.93 5.01
C ASN A 123 7.77 5.29 5.06
N VAL A 124 6.99 4.53 5.81
CA VAL A 124 5.61 4.84 6.19
C VAL A 124 5.60 5.14 7.68
N GLY A 125 5.26 6.35 8.07
CA GLY A 125 5.38 6.75 9.46
C GLY A 125 4.60 8.01 9.84
N ARG A 126 4.83 8.49 11.07
CA ARG A 126 4.28 9.75 11.54
C ARG A 126 5.35 10.83 11.62
N HIS A 127 5.05 11.96 11.07
CA HIS A 127 5.97 13.11 11.18
C HIS A 127 5.85 13.74 12.58
N PRO A 128 6.92 13.76 13.40
CA PRO A 128 6.85 14.20 14.79
C PRO A 128 6.50 15.70 14.96
N THR A 129 6.67 16.51 13.92
CA THR A 129 6.44 17.97 13.95
C THR A 129 5.17 18.41 13.20
N LEU A 130 4.38 17.48 12.66
CA LEU A 130 3.08 17.75 12.06
C LEU A 130 1.94 17.47 13.06
N PRO A 131 0.74 18.05 12.86
CA PRO A 131 -0.41 17.79 13.72
C PRO A 131 -0.63 16.29 13.94
N GLU A 132 -1.13 15.91 15.12
CA GLU A 132 -1.40 14.53 15.48
C GLU A 132 -2.21 13.80 14.39
N GLY A 133 -1.73 12.65 13.98
CA GLY A 133 -2.40 11.81 12.96
C GLY A 133 -1.90 12.00 11.53
N HIS A 134 -1.01 12.94 11.24
CA HIS A 134 -0.46 13.08 9.89
C HIS A 134 0.54 11.96 9.58
N VAL A 135 0.12 11.05 8.70
CA VAL A 135 0.98 9.96 8.22
C VAL A 135 1.75 10.46 7.00
N THR A 136 3.05 10.21 6.99
CA THR A 136 3.94 10.50 5.86
C THR A 136 4.34 9.21 5.15
N VAL A 137 4.46 9.30 3.84
CA VAL A 137 5.03 8.25 3.00
C VAL A 137 6.19 8.89 2.23
N GLU A 138 7.39 8.48 2.55
CA GLU A 138 8.62 9.01 1.97
C GLU A 138 9.35 7.91 1.21
N ALA A 139 9.64 8.15 -0.08
CA ALA A 139 10.32 7.19 -0.95
C ALA A 139 11.70 7.71 -1.35
N HIS A 140 12.74 6.92 -1.10
CA HIS A 140 14.08 7.08 -1.64
C HIS A 140 14.25 6.12 -2.82
N VAL A 141 14.34 6.68 -4.03
CA VAL A 141 14.60 5.90 -5.25
C VAL A 141 16.07 5.53 -5.29
N LEU A 142 16.35 4.26 -5.56
CA LEU A 142 17.70 3.74 -5.62
C LEU A 142 18.30 3.96 -7.02
N ASP A 143 19.59 4.26 -7.04
CA ASP A 143 20.46 4.29 -8.24
C ASP A 143 20.07 5.32 -9.32
N GLU A 144 19.03 6.15 -9.06
CA GLU A 144 18.56 7.15 -10.01
C GLU A 144 18.21 8.48 -9.35
N PHE A 145 18.50 9.58 -10.02
CA PHE A 145 18.10 10.92 -9.62
C PHE A 145 16.89 11.38 -10.45
N LEU A 146 15.71 11.19 -9.90
CA LEU A 146 14.47 11.52 -10.58
C LEU A 146 13.89 12.86 -10.12
N SER A 147 13.46 13.69 -11.07
CA SER A 147 12.64 14.87 -10.78
C SER A 147 11.17 14.45 -10.68
N LEU A 148 10.70 14.20 -9.46
CA LEU A 148 9.37 13.64 -9.19
C LEU A 148 8.33 14.66 -8.73
N TYR A 149 8.71 15.88 -8.34
CA TYR A 149 7.80 16.89 -7.82
C TYR A 149 6.61 17.15 -8.75
N GLY A 150 5.42 17.16 -8.16
CA GLY A 150 4.15 17.34 -8.85
C GLY A 150 3.68 16.14 -9.69
N ARG A 151 4.47 15.07 -9.79
CA ARG A 151 4.10 13.87 -10.54
C ARG A 151 3.26 12.91 -9.71
N ASN A 152 2.40 12.16 -10.39
CA ASN A 152 1.73 11.00 -9.80
C ASN A 152 2.67 9.81 -9.87
N VAL A 153 2.77 9.08 -8.76
CA VAL A 153 3.58 7.87 -8.64
C VAL A 153 2.74 6.75 -8.03
N ARG A 154 3.17 5.52 -8.26
CA ARG A 154 2.60 4.32 -7.63
C ARG A 154 3.72 3.61 -6.88
N LEU A 155 3.49 3.35 -5.61
CA LEU A 155 4.35 2.50 -4.79
C LEU A 155 3.76 1.09 -4.75
N THR A 156 4.55 0.08 -5.10
CA THR A 156 4.21 -1.33 -4.94
C THR A 156 5.08 -1.91 -3.82
N PHE A 157 4.45 -2.30 -2.73
CA PHE A 157 5.11 -2.80 -1.53
C PHE A 157 5.47 -4.28 -1.70
N LEU A 158 6.75 -4.61 -1.50
CA LEU A 158 7.28 -5.96 -1.66
C LEU A 158 7.50 -6.64 -0.30
N LYS A 159 8.26 -5.98 0.58
CA LYS A 159 8.71 -6.56 1.85
C LYS A 159 8.75 -5.48 2.94
N PHE A 160 8.32 -5.84 4.14
CA PHE A 160 8.61 -5.07 5.36
C PHE A 160 10.04 -5.36 5.78
N MET A 161 10.86 -4.33 5.92
CA MET A 161 12.27 -4.46 6.28
C MET A 161 12.48 -4.31 7.79
N ARG A 162 11.96 -3.23 8.36
CA ARG A 162 12.11 -2.93 9.79
C ARG A 162 11.07 -1.91 10.29
N PRO A 163 10.82 -1.83 11.60
CA PRO A 163 10.05 -0.74 12.20
C PRO A 163 10.77 0.61 12.10
N GLU A 164 10.04 1.71 12.34
CA GLU A 164 10.65 3.03 12.53
C GLU A 164 11.56 3.01 13.77
N GLN A 165 12.66 3.75 13.69
CA GLN A 165 13.58 3.94 14.81
C GLN A 165 14.05 5.39 14.89
N LYS A 166 14.42 5.82 16.10
CA LYS A 166 15.04 7.12 16.33
C LYS A 166 16.57 6.96 16.21
N PHE A 167 17.20 8.01 15.72
CA PHE A 167 18.65 8.05 15.56
C PHE A 167 19.22 9.21 16.40
N ASP A 168 20.33 8.95 17.08
CA ASP A 168 20.99 9.92 17.95
C ASP A 168 21.86 10.91 17.17
N SER A 169 22.20 10.58 15.92
CA SER A 169 22.99 11.44 15.04
C SER A 169 22.62 11.27 13.56
N ILE A 170 23.03 12.25 12.76
CA ILE A 170 22.89 12.21 11.29
C ILE A 170 23.72 11.07 10.69
N GLU A 171 24.88 10.80 11.26
CA GLU A 171 25.79 9.73 10.81
C GLU A 171 25.14 8.35 10.98
N THR A 172 24.51 8.08 12.13
CA THR A 172 23.81 6.81 12.38
C THR A 172 22.57 6.66 11.48
N LEU A 173 21.82 7.74 11.25
CA LEU A 173 20.72 7.76 10.29
C LEU A 173 21.22 7.43 8.88
N ARG A 174 22.29 8.07 8.44
CA ARG A 174 22.90 7.88 7.12
C ARG A 174 23.38 6.45 6.91
N ALA A 175 24.06 5.88 7.91
CA ALA A 175 24.52 4.48 7.87
C ALA A 175 23.35 3.49 7.74
N GLN A 176 22.25 3.74 8.48
CA GLN A 176 21.06 2.89 8.40
C GLN A 176 20.37 3.00 7.04
N ILE A 177 20.21 4.21 6.47
CA ILE A 177 19.62 4.36 5.13
C ILE A 177 20.45 3.65 4.07
N ALA A 178 21.79 3.71 4.16
CA ALA A 178 22.68 2.98 3.25
C ALA A 178 22.47 1.46 3.40
N HIS A 179 22.39 0.96 4.62
CA HIS A 179 22.12 -0.46 4.88
C HIS A 179 20.74 -0.90 4.30
N ASP A 180 19.69 -0.10 4.53
CA ASP A 180 18.36 -0.37 3.98
C ASP A 180 18.39 -0.41 2.44
N ALA A 181 19.14 0.50 1.82
CA ALA A 181 19.31 0.53 0.36
C ALA A 181 20.02 -0.73 -0.17
N ASP A 182 21.06 -1.19 0.53
CA ASP A 182 21.80 -2.41 0.15
C ASP A 182 20.94 -3.67 0.34
N GLU A 183 20.17 -3.76 1.45
CA GLU A 183 19.21 -4.85 1.64
C GLU A 183 18.08 -4.85 0.59
N CYS A 184 17.64 -3.67 0.15
CA CYS A 184 16.60 -3.56 -0.88
C CYS A 184 17.09 -3.99 -2.27
N ARG A 185 18.42 -3.93 -2.54
CA ARG A 185 19.04 -4.40 -3.80
C ARG A 185 19.25 -5.91 -3.85
N ALA A 186 19.36 -6.57 -2.69
CA ALA A 186 19.61 -8.01 -2.55
C ALA A 186 18.37 -8.85 -2.80
#